data_d0ed6dbfc06171a286e7e4127e976376
#
_entry.id   d0ed6dbfc06171a286e7e4127e976376
#
_cell.length_a   1.000
_cell.length_b   1.000
_cell.length_c   1.000
_cell.angle_alpha   90.00
_cell.angle_beta   90.00
_cell.angle_gamma   90.00
#
_symmetry.space_group_name_H-M   'P 1'
#
loop_
_entity.id
_entity.type
_entity.pdbx_description
1 polymer ?
#
loop_
_entity_poly.entity_id
_entity_poly.type
_entity_poly.pdbx_seq_one_letter_code
_entity_poly.pdbx_strand_id
1 'polypeptide(L)'
;MASRSRSNEIRLTRVYDAPVRAVWDAWTIPEQVAQWWGPRGFTITTHAKDLRVGGTWRYTMHGPDGVDYPNVTTYFVVEPYQRLVYDHGATDHTPPLFRVTVTFAEADGRTTMELTFALASPEAAEQTAKFIRKAGGNATWDRLAEHLEHTATGKSGFVINRTFDAPVARVFEAWTNPEQLAQWLPPTGATMRFLRAEIAPGQSTLFVITGAHGTMHVRAEYLAIEAPRRIVYAQRFVDEREQPARAPGAESWPATLRTTVLFAEEAPDRTRVTVTSEPLGETTLAEVEAFVRERPGMTLGWTGSFDKLEAMLDPDGRG
;
A
#
# COMPACT_ATOMS: atom_id res chain seq x y z
N MET A 1 20.95 -11.33 28.61
CA MET A 1 19.92 -11.15 27.58
C MET A 1 19.04 -9.98 28.04
N ALA A 2 19.18 -8.81 27.43
CA ALA A 2 18.31 -7.67 27.74
C ALA A 2 16.94 -7.96 27.10
N SER A 3 15.91 -8.08 27.93
CA SER A 3 14.52 -8.12 27.52
C SER A 3 14.26 -6.84 26.72
N ARG A 4 14.01 -6.94 25.41
CA ARG A 4 13.44 -5.82 24.65
C ARG A 4 12.11 -5.48 25.33
N SER A 5 12.04 -4.32 25.98
CA SER A 5 10.79 -3.79 26.51
C SER A 5 9.79 -3.75 25.34
N ARG A 6 8.72 -4.53 25.43
CA ARG A 6 7.65 -4.51 24.42
C ARG A 6 7.04 -3.10 24.43
N SER A 7 7.05 -2.44 23.28
CA SER A 7 6.48 -1.11 23.14
C SER A 7 4.96 -1.18 23.08
N ASN A 8 4.26 -0.25 23.71
CA ASN A 8 2.83 -0.05 23.53
C ASN A 8 2.49 0.87 22.35
N GLU A 9 3.49 1.14 21.49
CA GLU A 9 3.35 2.00 20.32
C GLU A 9 3.57 1.21 19.02
N ILE A 10 2.74 1.52 18.02
CA ILE A 10 2.95 1.12 16.63
C ILE A 10 3.40 2.38 15.88
N ARG A 11 4.49 2.30 15.13
CA ARG A 11 5.03 3.40 14.33
C ARG A 11 5.03 3.05 12.86
N LEU A 12 4.69 4.05 12.04
CA LEU A 12 4.59 3.93 10.60
C LEU A 12 5.12 5.21 9.95
N THR A 13 5.98 5.06 8.95
CA THR A 13 6.47 6.18 8.13
C THR A 13 5.99 6.03 6.69
N ARG A 14 5.56 7.11 6.08
CA ARG A 14 5.23 7.21 4.64
C ARG A 14 5.87 8.45 4.06
N VAL A 15 6.29 8.34 2.80
CA VAL A 15 6.79 9.48 2.02
C VAL A 15 5.88 9.63 0.81
N TYR A 16 5.28 10.81 0.69
CA TYR A 16 4.40 11.18 -0.42
C TYR A 16 5.14 12.14 -1.36
N ASP A 17 5.00 11.95 -2.65
CA ASP A 17 5.50 12.86 -3.67
C ASP A 17 4.49 14.01 -3.86
N ALA A 18 4.34 14.78 -2.80
CA ALA A 18 3.38 15.88 -2.69
C ALA A 18 3.86 16.88 -1.63
N PRO A 19 3.61 18.19 -1.81
CA PRO A 19 3.92 19.20 -0.80
C PRO A 19 3.07 19.00 0.46
N VAL A 20 3.59 19.41 1.61
CA VAL A 20 2.94 19.23 2.92
C VAL A 20 1.53 19.82 2.96
N ARG A 21 1.29 20.91 2.25
CA ARG A 21 -0.03 21.51 2.15
C ARG A 21 -1.05 20.54 1.54
N ALA A 22 -0.71 19.88 0.44
CA ALA A 22 -1.61 18.91 -0.20
C ALA A 22 -1.92 17.72 0.70
N VAL A 23 -0.89 17.19 1.41
CA VAL A 23 -1.08 16.11 2.39
C VAL A 23 -1.96 16.56 3.55
N TRP A 24 -1.73 17.76 4.08
CA TRP A 24 -2.53 18.34 5.15
C TRP A 24 -4.00 18.56 4.73
N ASP A 25 -4.22 19.13 3.55
CA ASP A 25 -5.56 19.39 3.01
C ASP A 25 -6.32 18.06 2.80
N ALA A 26 -5.64 17.02 2.30
CA ALA A 26 -6.20 15.67 2.18
C ALA A 26 -6.67 15.09 3.53
N TRP A 27 -5.97 15.38 4.64
CA TRP A 27 -6.32 14.95 5.99
C TRP A 27 -7.43 15.76 6.63
N THR A 28 -7.53 17.02 6.30
CA THR A 28 -8.32 17.99 7.09
C THR A 28 -9.60 18.44 6.40
N ILE A 29 -9.65 18.47 5.08
CA ILE A 29 -10.83 18.84 4.31
C ILE A 29 -11.77 17.62 4.23
N PRO A 30 -13.04 17.74 4.71
CA PRO A 30 -13.99 16.62 4.76
C PRO A 30 -14.18 15.89 3.42
N GLU A 31 -14.28 16.63 2.32
CA GLU A 31 -14.49 16.09 0.98
C GLU A 31 -13.27 15.30 0.49
N GLN A 32 -12.07 15.70 0.87
CA GLN A 32 -10.83 15.01 0.50
C GLN A 32 -10.61 13.78 1.37
N VAL A 33 -10.75 13.88 2.69
CA VAL A 33 -10.54 12.74 3.58
C VAL A 33 -11.53 11.61 3.29
N ALA A 34 -12.73 11.92 2.80
CA ALA A 34 -13.73 10.94 2.39
C ALA A 34 -13.26 10.04 1.22
N GLN A 35 -12.32 10.49 0.41
CA GLN A 35 -11.85 9.74 -0.77
C GLN A 35 -10.88 8.61 -0.42
N TRP A 36 -10.18 8.69 0.70
CA TRP A 36 -9.09 7.76 1.01
C TRP A 36 -9.15 7.14 2.41
N TRP A 37 -9.90 7.72 3.36
CA TRP A 37 -9.91 7.23 4.74
C TRP A 37 -10.50 5.82 4.86
N GLY A 38 -9.81 4.96 5.61
CA GLY A 38 -10.18 3.56 5.83
C GLY A 38 -9.56 2.57 4.84
N PRO A 39 -9.59 1.28 5.15
CA PRO A 39 -9.11 0.21 4.29
C PRO A 39 -9.82 0.18 2.92
N ARG A 40 -9.28 -0.55 1.95
CA ARG A 40 -9.94 -0.70 0.65
C ARG A 40 -11.32 -1.35 0.78
N GLY A 41 -12.26 -0.86 -0.01
CA GLY A 41 -13.67 -1.28 0.06
C GLY A 41 -14.50 -0.51 1.08
N PHE A 42 -13.86 0.26 1.98
CA PHE A 42 -14.58 1.15 2.89
C PHE A 42 -14.83 2.52 2.25
N THR A 43 -16.00 3.07 2.56
CA THR A 43 -16.34 4.48 2.34
C THR A 43 -16.67 5.14 3.66
N ILE A 44 -16.72 6.48 3.70
CA ILE A 44 -17.11 7.20 4.91
C ILE A 44 -18.17 8.24 4.63
N THR A 45 -19.03 8.46 5.62
CA THR A 45 -19.91 9.62 5.70
C THR A 45 -19.49 10.50 6.88
N THR A 46 -19.03 11.71 6.60
CA THR A 46 -18.73 12.71 7.65
C THR A 46 -20.03 13.39 8.06
N HIS A 47 -20.36 13.31 9.35
CA HIS A 47 -21.53 13.98 9.92
C HIS A 47 -21.20 15.39 10.42
N ALA A 48 -20.03 15.55 11.04
CA ALA A 48 -19.51 16.85 11.50
C ALA A 48 -17.99 16.77 11.66
N LYS A 49 -17.28 17.83 11.33
CA LYS A 49 -15.83 17.95 11.55
C LYS A 49 -15.47 19.34 12.02
N ASP A 50 -15.01 19.43 13.27
CA ASP A 50 -14.53 20.64 13.91
C ASP A 50 -13.03 20.47 14.18
N LEU A 51 -12.20 21.00 13.28
CA LEU A 51 -10.74 20.84 13.35
C LEU A 51 -10.11 21.95 14.22
N ARG A 52 -10.22 21.77 15.52
CA ARG A 52 -9.55 22.60 16.54
C ARG A 52 -9.23 21.76 17.76
N VAL A 53 -8.38 22.28 18.64
CA VAL A 53 -8.13 21.66 19.95
C VAL A 53 -9.45 21.54 20.72
N GLY A 54 -9.76 20.33 21.18
CA GLY A 54 -11.02 19.97 21.83
C GLY A 54 -12.21 19.78 20.88
N GLY A 55 -12.04 20.05 19.57
CA GLY A 55 -13.05 19.77 18.56
C GLY A 55 -13.12 18.28 18.21
N THR A 56 -14.16 17.88 17.47
CA THR A 56 -14.41 16.49 17.13
C THR A 56 -14.67 16.29 15.64
N TRP A 57 -14.36 15.08 15.16
CA TRP A 57 -14.81 14.59 13.86
C TRP A 57 -15.69 13.37 14.08
N ARG A 58 -16.96 13.48 13.68
CA ARG A 58 -17.97 12.43 13.75
C ARG A 58 -18.20 11.90 12.36
N TYR A 59 -18.02 10.62 12.15
CA TYR A 59 -18.20 9.96 10.86
C TYR A 59 -18.62 8.50 11.04
N THR A 60 -19.20 7.93 10.00
CA THR A 60 -19.49 6.50 9.89
C THR A 60 -18.61 5.91 8.80
N MET A 61 -17.89 4.84 9.09
CA MET A 61 -17.24 4.01 8.08
C MET A 61 -18.22 2.92 7.63
N HIS A 62 -18.41 2.80 6.32
CA HIS A 62 -19.25 1.78 5.71
C HIS A 62 -18.36 0.66 5.18
N GLY A 63 -18.48 -0.54 5.74
CA GLY A 63 -17.73 -1.71 5.32
C GLY A 63 -18.25 -2.33 4.03
N PRO A 64 -17.43 -3.05 3.27
CA PRO A 64 -17.85 -3.77 2.07
C PRO A 64 -18.83 -4.92 2.35
N ASP A 65 -18.95 -5.33 3.61
CA ASP A 65 -19.91 -6.30 4.14
C ASP A 65 -21.28 -5.68 4.50
N GLY A 66 -21.43 -4.36 4.29
CA GLY A 66 -22.63 -3.61 4.64
C GLY A 66 -22.73 -3.24 6.12
N VAL A 67 -21.68 -3.47 6.90
CA VAL A 67 -21.65 -3.09 8.32
C VAL A 67 -21.18 -1.65 8.48
N ASP A 68 -21.90 -0.90 9.30
CA ASP A 68 -21.58 0.48 9.65
C ASP A 68 -20.79 0.55 10.96
N TYR A 69 -19.71 1.34 10.94
CA TYR A 69 -18.81 1.55 12.08
C TYR A 69 -18.80 3.04 12.45
N PRO A 70 -19.67 3.48 13.40
CA PRO A 70 -19.65 4.86 13.89
C PRO A 70 -18.33 5.17 14.58
N ASN A 71 -17.78 6.35 14.33
CA ASN A 71 -16.53 6.82 14.90
C ASN A 71 -16.61 8.26 15.37
N VAL A 72 -15.95 8.53 16.48
CA VAL A 72 -15.70 9.87 17.00
C VAL A 72 -14.19 10.03 17.23
N THR A 73 -13.62 11.01 16.57
CA THR A 73 -12.25 11.45 16.78
C THR A 73 -12.29 12.75 17.61
N THR A 74 -11.44 12.86 18.64
CA THR A 74 -11.28 14.09 19.44
C THR A 74 -9.86 14.61 19.26
N TYR A 75 -9.71 15.89 18.87
CA TYR A 75 -8.42 16.52 18.61
C TYR A 75 -7.83 17.15 19.87
N PHE A 76 -6.55 16.87 20.16
CA PHE A 76 -5.79 17.44 21.28
C PHE A 76 -4.73 18.43 20.82
N VAL A 77 -4.16 18.22 19.63
CA VAL A 77 -3.20 19.11 19.00
C VAL A 77 -3.59 19.30 17.55
N VAL A 78 -3.62 20.53 17.09
CA VAL A 78 -3.83 20.92 15.71
C VAL A 78 -2.82 21.99 15.38
N GLU A 79 -1.68 21.60 14.81
CA GLU A 79 -0.62 22.47 14.34
C GLU A 79 -0.58 22.38 12.82
N PRO A 80 -1.09 23.38 12.09
CA PRO A 80 -1.21 23.32 10.63
C PRO A 80 0.11 22.97 9.96
N TYR A 81 0.05 22.00 9.04
CA TYR A 81 1.17 21.49 8.25
C TYR A 81 2.29 20.80 9.03
N GLN A 82 2.13 20.63 10.34
CA GLN A 82 3.17 20.05 11.19
C GLN A 82 2.69 18.85 11.97
N ARG A 83 1.56 18.96 12.72
CA ARG A 83 1.17 17.89 13.64
C ARG A 83 -0.32 17.87 13.95
N LEU A 84 -0.85 16.65 14.03
CA LEU A 84 -2.16 16.35 14.62
C LEU A 84 -1.97 15.34 15.76
N VAL A 85 -2.69 15.53 16.87
CA VAL A 85 -2.83 14.51 17.92
C VAL A 85 -4.32 14.35 18.20
N TYR A 86 -4.79 13.11 18.13
CA TYR A 86 -6.20 12.82 18.34
C TYR A 86 -6.43 11.41 18.89
N ASP A 87 -7.54 11.20 19.57
CA ASP A 87 -8.04 9.89 19.93
C ASP A 87 -8.91 9.33 18.79
N HIS A 88 -8.77 8.04 18.49
CA HIS A 88 -9.45 7.35 17.39
C HIS A 88 -10.29 6.18 17.89
N GLY A 89 -11.40 5.91 17.19
CA GLY A 89 -12.22 4.72 17.40
C GLY A 89 -13.16 4.81 18.59
N ALA A 90 -13.36 6.00 19.17
CA ALA A 90 -14.41 6.21 20.16
C ALA A 90 -15.79 6.17 19.51
N THR A 91 -16.81 5.92 20.33
CA THR A 91 -18.22 6.15 20.02
C THR A 91 -18.84 6.93 21.18
N ASP A 92 -20.11 7.28 21.10
CA ASP A 92 -20.81 7.90 22.23
C ASP A 92 -20.90 6.97 23.47
N HIS A 93 -20.60 5.67 23.28
CA HIS A 93 -20.75 4.62 24.31
C HIS A 93 -19.46 3.86 24.62
N THR A 94 -18.40 4.06 23.86
CA THR A 94 -17.12 3.35 24.02
C THR A 94 -15.94 4.31 24.05
N PRO A 95 -14.92 4.04 24.88
CA PRO A 95 -13.69 4.83 24.89
C PRO A 95 -12.92 4.67 23.56
N PRO A 96 -11.96 5.58 23.30
CA PRO A 96 -11.10 5.47 22.12
C PRO A 96 -10.26 4.19 22.16
N LEU A 97 -10.00 3.65 20.97
CA LEU A 97 -9.15 2.47 20.80
C LEU A 97 -7.67 2.80 21.04
N PHE A 98 -7.23 3.95 20.56
CA PHE A 98 -5.85 4.41 20.69
C PHE A 98 -5.73 5.90 20.40
N ARG A 99 -4.61 6.47 20.87
CA ARG A 99 -4.19 7.84 20.52
C ARG A 99 -3.27 7.81 19.31
N VAL A 100 -3.52 8.71 18.36
CA VAL A 100 -2.70 8.89 17.16
C VAL A 100 -1.96 10.20 17.25
N THR A 101 -0.66 10.15 16.99
CA THR A 101 0.15 11.33 16.66
C THR A 101 0.57 11.22 15.22
N VAL A 102 0.29 12.25 14.42
CA VAL A 102 0.74 12.36 13.03
C VAL A 102 1.62 13.60 12.94
N THR A 103 2.82 13.44 12.37
CA THR A 103 3.72 14.56 12.04
C THR A 103 3.95 14.61 10.55
N PHE A 104 4.15 15.82 10.04
CA PHE A 104 4.40 16.09 8.63
C PHE A 104 5.67 16.92 8.51
N ALA A 105 6.60 16.50 7.64
CA ALA A 105 7.82 17.22 7.34
C ALA A 105 8.05 17.25 5.83
N GLU A 106 8.24 18.44 5.27
CA GLU A 106 8.51 18.61 3.84
C GLU A 106 10.01 18.78 3.58
N ALA A 107 10.51 18.07 2.57
CA ALA A 107 11.82 18.28 2.00
C ALA A 107 11.73 18.03 0.48
N ASP A 108 12.30 18.94 -0.32
CA ASP A 108 12.34 18.84 -1.78
C ASP A 108 10.98 18.57 -2.43
N GLY A 109 9.91 19.23 -1.95
CA GLY A 109 8.54 19.08 -2.48
C GLY A 109 7.87 17.75 -2.12
N ARG A 110 8.47 16.95 -1.26
CA ARG A 110 7.96 15.66 -0.77
C ARG A 110 7.66 15.74 0.71
N THR A 111 6.61 15.08 1.13
CA THR A 111 6.19 15.05 2.54
C THR A 111 6.50 13.70 3.17
N THR A 112 7.31 13.70 4.22
CA THR A 112 7.43 12.58 5.15
C THR A 112 6.33 12.71 6.21
N MET A 113 5.49 11.69 6.30
CA MET A 113 4.46 11.55 7.33
C MET A 113 4.85 10.43 8.28
N GLU A 114 4.91 10.73 9.56
CA GLU A 114 5.13 9.75 10.62
C GLU A 114 3.87 9.63 11.47
N LEU A 115 3.43 8.39 11.71
CA LEU A 115 2.31 8.08 12.59
C LEU A 115 2.80 7.25 13.77
N THR A 116 2.32 7.61 14.95
CA THR A 116 2.46 6.80 16.15
C THR A 116 1.07 6.52 16.72
N PHE A 117 0.76 5.23 16.88
CA PHE A 117 -0.45 4.77 17.55
C PHE A 117 -0.06 4.33 18.96
N ALA A 118 -0.50 5.06 19.97
CA ALA A 118 -0.25 4.72 21.37
C ALA A 118 -1.46 3.96 21.93
N LEU A 119 -1.23 2.71 22.32
CA LEU A 119 -2.24 1.80 22.85
C LEU A 119 -2.11 1.64 24.36
N ALA A 120 -3.10 1.02 24.99
CA ALA A 120 -3.17 0.87 26.44
C ALA A 120 -2.05 -0.04 27.00
N SER A 121 -1.58 -1.01 26.23
CA SER A 121 -0.51 -1.93 26.64
C SER A 121 0.28 -2.48 25.44
N PRO A 122 1.45 -3.09 25.67
CA PRO A 122 2.21 -3.77 24.63
C PRO A 122 1.42 -4.93 23.97
N GLU A 123 0.62 -5.65 24.74
CA GLU A 123 -0.23 -6.74 24.25
C GLU A 123 -1.32 -6.21 23.30
N ALA A 124 -1.94 -5.06 23.68
CA ALA A 124 -2.90 -4.38 22.81
C ALA A 124 -2.23 -3.89 21.52
N ALA A 125 -0.99 -3.40 21.58
CA ALA A 125 -0.23 -2.98 20.40
C ALA A 125 0.05 -4.17 19.48
N GLU A 126 0.46 -5.32 20.01
CA GLU A 126 0.69 -6.54 19.23
C GLU A 126 -0.58 -7.04 18.55
N GLN A 127 -1.70 -7.09 19.29
CA GLN A 127 -3.00 -7.49 18.74
C GLN A 127 -3.48 -6.53 17.66
N THR A 128 -3.37 -5.24 17.90
CA THR A 128 -3.75 -4.20 16.92
C THR A 128 -2.86 -4.26 15.68
N ALA A 129 -1.55 -4.46 15.82
CA ALA A 129 -0.64 -4.61 14.69
C ALA A 129 -1.00 -5.84 13.84
N LYS A 130 -1.34 -6.97 14.47
CA LYS A 130 -1.82 -8.18 13.77
C LYS A 130 -3.15 -7.93 13.06
N PHE A 131 -4.08 -7.22 13.70
CA PHE A 131 -5.37 -6.86 13.11
C PHE A 131 -5.17 -5.93 11.90
N ILE A 132 -4.38 -4.85 12.04
CA ILE A 132 -4.05 -3.92 10.95
C ILE A 132 -3.45 -4.69 9.76
N ARG A 133 -2.50 -5.59 10.02
CA ARG A 133 -1.87 -6.42 8.97
C ARG A 133 -2.91 -7.28 8.24
N LYS A 134 -3.76 -7.97 8.98
CA LYS A 134 -4.79 -8.88 8.43
C LYS A 134 -5.92 -8.14 7.71
N ALA A 135 -6.31 -6.97 8.21
CA ALA A 135 -7.40 -6.16 7.64
C ALA A 135 -6.95 -5.27 6.46
N GLY A 136 -5.69 -5.37 6.03
CA GLY A 136 -5.14 -4.49 4.99
C GLY A 136 -5.06 -3.02 5.43
N GLY A 137 -4.85 -2.75 6.73
CA GLY A 137 -4.83 -1.40 7.29
C GLY A 137 -3.74 -0.48 6.73
N ASN A 138 -2.68 -1.04 6.15
CA ASN A 138 -1.73 -0.25 5.36
C ASN A 138 -2.37 0.35 4.10
N ALA A 139 -3.45 -0.25 3.59
CA ALA A 139 -4.15 0.24 2.42
C ALA A 139 -4.77 1.64 2.61
N THR A 140 -5.05 2.08 3.84
CA THR A 140 -5.48 3.46 4.12
C THR A 140 -4.45 4.48 3.66
N TRP A 141 -3.18 4.23 3.98
CA TRP A 141 -2.06 5.13 3.62
C TRP A 141 -1.69 5.02 2.14
N ASP A 142 -1.90 3.86 1.55
CA ASP A 142 -1.75 3.62 0.12
C ASP A 142 -2.84 4.37 -0.67
N ARG A 143 -4.08 4.38 -0.18
CA ARG A 143 -5.18 5.18 -0.74
C ARG A 143 -4.92 6.67 -0.66
N LEU A 144 -4.29 7.15 0.43
CA LEU A 144 -3.86 8.55 0.51
C LEU A 144 -2.84 8.89 -0.60
N ALA A 145 -1.86 8.02 -0.86
CA ALA A 145 -0.91 8.22 -1.94
C ALA A 145 -1.61 8.29 -3.30
N GLU A 146 -2.55 7.38 -3.57
CA GLU A 146 -3.36 7.36 -4.79
C GLU A 146 -4.22 8.62 -4.94
N HIS A 147 -4.82 9.08 -3.85
CA HIS A 147 -5.61 10.32 -3.83
C HIS A 147 -4.75 11.55 -4.15
N LEU A 148 -3.58 11.66 -3.54
CA LEU A 148 -2.64 12.76 -3.77
C LEU A 148 -2.16 12.79 -5.22
N GLU A 149 -1.78 11.64 -5.78
CA GLU A 149 -1.37 11.54 -7.18
C GLU A 149 -2.52 11.91 -8.13
N HIS A 150 -3.71 11.36 -7.88
CA HIS A 150 -4.90 11.67 -8.69
C HIS A 150 -5.21 13.17 -8.67
N THR A 151 -5.18 13.79 -7.50
CA THR A 151 -5.47 15.23 -7.34
C THR A 151 -4.43 16.09 -8.06
N ALA A 152 -3.16 15.69 -8.04
CA ALA A 152 -2.08 16.43 -8.67
C ALA A 152 -1.99 16.25 -10.19
N THR A 153 -2.30 15.04 -10.70
CA THR A 153 -1.99 14.63 -12.08
C THR A 153 -3.18 14.16 -12.90
N GLY A 154 -4.32 13.89 -12.27
CA GLY A 154 -5.48 13.22 -12.88
C GLY A 154 -5.29 11.71 -13.10
N LYS A 155 -4.12 11.15 -12.80
CA LYS A 155 -3.85 9.72 -12.97
C LYS A 155 -4.51 8.88 -11.89
N SER A 156 -4.83 7.65 -12.25
CA SER A 156 -5.43 6.67 -11.34
C SER A 156 -4.48 5.50 -11.13
N GLY A 157 -3.43 5.70 -10.33
CA GLY A 157 -2.47 4.67 -9.96
C GLY A 157 -3.00 3.71 -8.87
N PHE A 158 -2.32 2.60 -8.66
CA PHE A 158 -2.45 1.70 -7.53
C PHE A 158 -1.17 1.75 -6.73
N VAL A 159 -1.27 1.83 -5.41
CA VAL A 159 -0.11 1.83 -4.51
C VAL A 159 -0.27 0.76 -3.45
N ILE A 160 0.82 0.05 -3.13
CA ILE A 160 0.91 -0.83 -1.97
C ILE A 160 2.29 -0.71 -1.33
N ASN A 161 2.31 -0.68 0.00
CA ASN A 161 3.52 -0.62 0.80
C ASN A 161 3.62 -1.82 1.75
N ARG A 162 4.83 -2.36 1.90
CA ARG A 162 5.17 -3.34 2.93
C ARG A 162 6.56 -3.07 3.48
N THR A 163 6.73 -3.18 4.79
CA THR A 163 8.04 -3.15 5.43
C THR A 163 8.44 -4.58 5.78
N PHE A 164 9.67 -4.94 5.44
CA PHE A 164 10.28 -6.24 5.68
C PHE A 164 11.45 -6.08 6.67
N ASP A 165 11.55 -6.97 7.65
CA ASP A 165 12.66 -7.01 8.60
C ASP A 165 13.85 -7.74 7.94
N ALA A 166 14.43 -7.09 6.93
CA ALA A 166 15.58 -7.56 6.15
C ALA A 166 16.37 -6.38 5.55
N PRO A 167 17.69 -6.51 5.35
CA PRO A 167 18.51 -5.53 4.67
C PRO A 167 18.05 -5.28 3.23
N VAL A 168 18.17 -4.04 2.76
CA VAL A 168 17.71 -3.62 1.42
C VAL A 168 18.31 -4.47 0.29
N ALA A 169 19.57 -4.88 0.42
CA ALA A 169 20.21 -5.73 -0.59
C ALA A 169 19.55 -7.11 -0.72
N ARG A 170 19.13 -7.72 0.42
CA ARG A 170 18.44 -9.00 0.44
C ARG A 170 17.03 -8.89 -0.17
N VAL A 171 16.31 -7.83 0.16
CA VAL A 171 14.98 -7.59 -0.41
C VAL A 171 15.08 -7.32 -1.90
N PHE A 172 16.06 -6.51 -2.34
CA PHE A 172 16.28 -6.21 -3.76
C PHE A 172 16.69 -7.47 -4.56
N GLU A 173 17.54 -8.32 -3.99
CA GLU A 173 17.93 -9.61 -4.58
C GLU A 173 16.71 -10.49 -4.84
N ALA A 174 15.77 -10.57 -3.90
CA ALA A 174 14.54 -11.34 -4.05
C ALA A 174 13.67 -10.88 -5.24
N TRP A 175 13.80 -9.64 -5.67
CA TRP A 175 13.12 -9.08 -6.85
C TRP A 175 13.88 -9.25 -8.16
N THR A 176 15.18 -9.48 -8.11
CA THR A 176 16.04 -9.55 -9.29
C THR A 176 16.60 -10.94 -9.56
N ASN A 177 16.50 -11.86 -8.60
CA ASN A 177 16.83 -13.26 -8.79
C ASN A 177 15.57 -14.03 -9.26
N PRO A 178 15.56 -14.59 -10.49
CA PRO A 178 14.39 -15.27 -11.03
C PRO A 178 13.88 -16.45 -10.20
N GLU A 179 14.80 -17.22 -9.60
CA GLU A 179 14.43 -18.39 -8.79
C GLU A 179 13.69 -17.98 -7.51
N GLN A 180 14.16 -16.90 -6.86
CA GLN A 180 13.50 -16.33 -5.70
C GLN A 180 12.17 -15.67 -6.09
N LEU A 181 12.18 -14.86 -7.15
CA LEU A 181 10.99 -14.14 -7.64
C LEU A 181 9.83 -15.11 -7.97
N ALA A 182 10.12 -16.25 -8.59
CA ALA A 182 9.12 -17.26 -8.91
C ALA A 182 8.44 -17.89 -7.69
N GLN A 183 9.11 -17.88 -6.52
CA GLN A 183 8.58 -18.47 -5.29
C GLN A 183 7.57 -17.57 -4.59
N TRP A 184 7.83 -16.26 -4.58
CA TRP A 184 7.01 -15.35 -3.77
C TRP A 184 6.05 -14.48 -4.60
N LEU A 185 6.38 -14.11 -5.86
CA LEU A 185 5.58 -13.17 -6.65
C LEU A 185 4.16 -13.65 -6.98
N PRO A 186 3.90 -14.94 -7.33
CA PRO A 186 2.54 -15.35 -7.66
C PRO A 186 1.61 -15.18 -6.45
N PRO A 187 0.34 -14.74 -6.65
CA PRO A 187 -0.64 -14.62 -5.56
C PRO A 187 -0.85 -15.96 -4.83
N THR A 188 -1.46 -15.91 -3.65
CA THR A 188 -1.83 -17.12 -2.90
C THR A 188 -2.70 -18.04 -3.74
N GLY A 189 -2.37 -19.33 -3.78
CA GLY A 189 -3.07 -20.33 -4.58
C GLY A 189 -2.66 -20.38 -6.05
N ALA A 190 -1.69 -19.57 -6.48
CA ALA A 190 -1.11 -19.61 -7.81
C ALA A 190 0.36 -20.01 -7.79
N THR A 191 0.84 -20.53 -8.91
CA THR A 191 2.24 -20.86 -9.19
C THR A 191 2.75 -20.04 -10.36
N MET A 192 4.06 -19.84 -10.44
CA MET A 192 4.71 -19.11 -11.52
C MET A 192 5.92 -19.89 -12.03
N ARG A 193 6.14 -19.83 -13.35
CA ARG A 193 7.30 -20.40 -14.00
C ARG A 193 7.80 -19.46 -15.09
N PHE A 194 9.08 -19.14 -15.09
CA PHE A 194 9.71 -18.39 -16.18
C PHE A 194 9.90 -19.29 -17.42
N LEU A 195 9.56 -18.73 -18.57
CA LEU A 195 9.93 -19.23 -19.90
C LEU A 195 11.19 -18.53 -20.41
N ARG A 196 11.37 -17.26 -20.04
CA ARG A 196 12.58 -16.44 -20.23
C ARG A 196 12.73 -15.53 -19.01
N ALA A 197 13.93 -15.44 -18.48
CA ALA A 197 14.19 -14.75 -17.19
C ALA A 197 15.35 -13.74 -17.29
N GLU A 198 15.24 -12.78 -18.21
CA GLU A 198 16.27 -11.74 -18.37
C GLU A 198 15.86 -10.49 -17.60
N ILE A 199 16.31 -10.40 -16.34
CA ILE A 199 16.05 -9.27 -15.45
C ILE A 199 17.20 -8.26 -15.54
N ALA A 200 17.18 -7.43 -16.58
CA ALA A 200 18.17 -6.38 -16.80
C ALA A 200 17.53 -5.19 -17.57
N PRO A 201 18.05 -3.97 -17.47
CA PRO A 201 17.51 -2.83 -18.22
C PRO A 201 17.47 -3.11 -19.73
N GLY A 202 16.33 -2.83 -20.37
CA GLY A 202 16.09 -3.09 -21.78
C GLY A 202 15.80 -4.55 -22.12
N GLN A 203 15.86 -5.47 -21.17
CA GLN A 203 15.53 -6.89 -21.33
C GLN A 203 14.11 -7.20 -20.85
N SER A 204 13.65 -8.42 -21.13
CA SER A 204 12.32 -8.84 -20.73
C SER A 204 12.28 -10.26 -20.15
N THR A 205 11.36 -10.43 -19.20
CA THR A 205 10.95 -11.76 -18.76
C THR A 205 9.66 -12.18 -19.45
N LEU A 206 9.53 -13.48 -19.69
CA LEU A 206 8.28 -14.13 -20.06
C LEU A 206 8.00 -15.22 -19.02
N PHE A 207 6.84 -15.17 -18.40
CA PHE A 207 6.46 -16.14 -17.39
C PHE A 207 4.99 -16.54 -17.49
N VAL A 208 4.70 -17.68 -16.92
CA VAL A 208 3.35 -18.26 -16.87
C VAL A 208 2.91 -18.26 -15.41
N ILE A 209 1.71 -17.74 -15.17
CA ILE A 209 1.02 -17.87 -13.88
C ILE A 209 -0.12 -18.85 -14.08
N THR A 210 -0.20 -19.86 -13.20
CA THR A 210 -1.29 -20.84 -13.19
C THR A 210 -1.99 -20.79 -11.84
N GLY A 211 -3.29 -20.59 -11.86
CA GLY A 211 -4.13 -20.48 -10.66
C GLY A 211 -5.57 -20.91 -10.94
N ALA A 212 -6.48 -20.59 -10.04
CA ALA A 212 -7.90 -20.98 -10.13
C ALA A 212 -8.61 -20.50 -11.42
N HIS A 213 -8.15 -19.40 -12.00
CA HIS A 213 -8.71 -18.81 -13.23
C HIS A 213 -8.01 -19.28 -14.51
N GLY A 214 -7.20 -20.34 -14.43
CA GLY A 214 -6.46 -20.90 -15.56
C GLY A 214 -5.01 -20.44 -15.63
N THR A 215 -4.47 -20.47 -16.84
CA THR A 215 -3.07 -20.15 -17.13
C THR A 215 -2.98 -18.86 -17.92
N MET A 216 -2.12 -17.95 -17.47
CA MET A 216 -1.87 -16.66 -18.11
C MET A 216 -0.40 -16.50 -18.41
N HIS A 217 -0.07 -16.03 -19.62
CA HIS A 217 1.27 -15.64 -20.01
C HIS A 217 1.45 -14.13 -19.78
N VAL A 218 2.54 -13.76 -19.15
CA VAL A 218 2.85 -12.37 -18.84
C VAL A 218 4.26 -12.06 -19.35
N ARG A 219 4.38 -10.98 -20.10
CA ARG A 219 5.66 -10.38 -20.47
C ARG A 219 5.89 -9.12 -19.64
N ALA A 220 7.06 -9.03 -19.01
CA ALA A 220 7.51 -7.82 -18.32
C ALA A 220 8.82 -7.34 -18.93
N GLU A 221 8.85 -6.08 -19.39
CA GLU A 221 10.01 -5.40 -19.97
C GLU A 221 10.60 -4.45 -18.93
N TYR A 222 11.87 -4.62 -18.58
CA TYR A 222 12.55 -3.80 -17.56
C TYR A 222 13.04 -2.50 -18.15
N LEU A 223 12.40 -1.41 -17.77
CA LEU A 223 12.71 -0.06 -18.24
C LEU A 223 13.88 0.58 -17.49
N ALA A 224 14.01 0.27 -16.19
CA ALA A 224 15.11 0.72 -15.34
C ALA A 224 15.33 -0.25 -14.17
N ILE A 225 16.58 -0.47 -13.81
CA ILE A 225 17.00 -1.18 -12.59
C ILE A 225 18.14 -0.37 -11.98
N GLU A 226 17.87 0.25 -10.84
CA GLU A 226 18.80 1.10 -10.08
C GLU A 226 19.05 0.45 -8.71
N ALA A 227 20.02 -0.45 -8.67
CA ALA A 227 20.30 -1.23 -7.46
C ALA A 227 20.85 -0.36 -6.31
N PRO A 228 20.45 -0.61 -5.06
CA PRO A 228 19.33 -1.45 -4.63
C PRO A 228 18.04 -0.65 -4.37
N ARG A 229 17.77 0.41 -5.14
CA ARG A 229 16.78 1.45 -4.82
C ARG A 229 15.49 1.36 -5.61
N ARG A 230 15.57 0.94 -6.89
CA ARG A 230 14.43 1.11 -7.79
C ARG A 230 14.43 0.09 -8.93
N ILE A 231 13.24 -0.43 -9.25
CA ILE A 231 12.97 -1.23 -10.45
C ILE A 231 11.75 -0.60 -11.14
N VAL A 232 11.81 -0.45 -12.47
CA VAL A 232 10.67 -0.04 -13.28
C VAL A 232 10.51 -1.03 -14.42
N TYR A 233 9.30 -1.55 -14.58
CA TYR A 233 8.97 -2.44 -15.70
C TYR A 233 7.58 -2.16 -16.25
N ALA A 234 7.41 -2.44 -17.53
CA ALA A 234 6.12 -2.46 -18.21
C ALA A 234 5.68 -3.92 -18.38
N GLN A 235 4.47 -4.26 -17.95
CA GLN A 235 3.95 -5.62 -18.07
C GLN A 235 2.63 -5.67 -18.82
N ARG A 236 2.43 -6.77 -19.54
CA ARG A 236 1.21 -7.05 -20.30
C ARG A 236 0.94 -8.54 -20.38
N PHE A 237 -0.32 -8.87 -20.57
CA PHE A 237 -0.69 -10.24 -20.95
C PHE A 237 -0.34 -10.50 -22.41
N VAL A 238 0.11 -11.71 -22.68
CA VAL A 238 0.43 -12.19 -24.04
C VAL A 238 -0.13 -13.60 -24.23
N ASP A 239 -0.26 -14.03 -25.48
CA ASP A 239 -0.55 -15.42 -25.82
C ASP A 239 0.74 -16.28 -25.86
N GLU A 240 0.60 -17.54 -26.21
CA GLU A 240 1.72 -18.50 -26.35
C GLU A 240 2.73 -18.11 -27.44
N ARG A 241 2.35 -17.20 -28.36
CA ARG A 241 3.20 -16.66 -29.43
C ARG A 241 3.75 -15.27 -29.09
N GLU A 242 3.65 -14.85 -27.81
CA GLU A 242 4.00 -13.52 -27.30
C GLU A 242 3.23 -12.36 -27.97
N GLN A 243 2.07 -12.63 -28.60
CA GLN A 243 1.23 -11.55 -29.11
C GLN A 243 0.38 -10.96 -27.96
N PRO A 244 0.08 -9.65 -28.01
CA PRO A 244 -0.76 -9.02 -26.99
C PRO A 244 -2.08 -9.77 -26.82
N ALA A 245 -2.42 -10.07 -25.55
CA ALA A 245 -3.64 -10.76 -25.17
C ALA A 245 -4.35 -9.97 -24.05
N ARG A 246 -5.60 -10.34 -23.78
CA ARG A 246 -6.35 -9.83 -22.61
C ARG A 246 -6.38 -10.90 -21.53
N ALA A 247 -6.42 -10.45 -20.26
CA ALA A 247 -6.64 -11.39 -19.17
C ALA A 247 -8.05 -12.01 -19.30
N PRO A 248 -8.19 -13.32 -19.05
CA PRO A 248 -9.49 -13.98 -19.09
C PRO A 248 -10.50 -13.26 -18.16
N GLY A 249 -11.68 -12.91 -18.71
CA GLY A 249 -12.73 -12.22 -17.97
C GLY A 249 -12.46 -10.75 -17.63
N ALA A 250 -11.40 -10.15 -18.18
CA ALA A 250 -11.01 -8.75 -17.96
C ALA A 250 -10.80 -7.99 -19.28
N GLU A 251 -11.82 -7.98 -20.13
CA GLU A 251 -11.76 -7.37 -21.47
C GLU A 251 -11.44 -5.87 -21.43
N SER A 252 -11.91 -5.16 -20.41
CA SER A 252 -11.63 -3.74 -20.19
C SER A 252 -10.37 -3.49 -19.32
N TRP A 253 -9.52 -4.51 -19.11
CA TRP A 253 -8.27 -4.29 -18.41
C TRP A 253 -7.27 -3.53 -19.29
N PRO A 254 -6.50 -2.55 -18.73
CA PRO A 254 -5.47 -1.84 -19.51
C PRO A 254 -4.50 -2.80 -20.20
N ALA A 255 -4.17 -2.50 -21.46
CA ALA A 255 -3.32 -3.37 -22.27
C ALA A 255 -1.91 -3.54 -21.68
N THR A 256 -1.38 -2.49 -21.05
CA THR A 256 -0.06 -2.47 -20.44
C THR A 256 -0.12 -1.70 -19.13
N LEU A 257 0.55 -2.22 -18.11
CA LEU A 257 0.77 -1.51 -16.85
C LEU A 257 2.25 -1.16 -16.72
N ARG A 258 2.55 0.04 -16.26
CA ARG A 258 3.87 0.41 -15.73
C ARG A 258 3.87 0.15 -14.23
N THR A 259 4.85 -0.61 -13.76
CA THR A 259 5.07 -0.84 -12.33
C THR A 259 6.41 -0.28 -11.93
N THR A 260 6.40 0.53 -10.88
CA THR A 260 7.60 1.05 -10.21
C THR A 260 7.68 0.44 -8.82
N VAL A 261 8.82 -0.13 -8.50
CA VAL A 261 9.14 -0.66 -7.18
C VAL A 261 10.24 0.18 -6.57
N LEU A 262 9.99 0.74 -5.41
CA LEU A 262 10.97 1.52 -4.64
C LEU A 262 11.35 0.74 -3.37
N PHE A 263 12.64 0.75 -3.07
CA PHE A 263 13.21 0.13 -1.88
C PHE A 263 13.83 1.22 -1.01
N ALA A 264 13.28 1.44 0.18
CA ALA A 264 13.75 2.42 1.13
C ALA A 264 14.26 1.73 2.39
N GLU A 265 15.55 1.91 2.69
CA GLU A 265 16.16 1.46 3.93
C GLU A 265 15.62 2.33 5.07
N GLU A 266 14.86 1.75 6.00
CA GLU A 266 14.37 2.40 7.22
C GLU A 266 15.30 2.16 8.40
N ALA A 267 16.06 1.04 8.37
CA ALA A 267 17.13 0.66 9.28
C ALA A 267 18.04 -0.37 8.57
N PRO A 268 19.24 -0.68 9.08
CA PRO A 268 20.17 -1.63 8.44
C PRO A 268 19.58 -3.02 8.16
N ASP A 269 18.59 -3.43 8.97
CA ASP A 269 17.87 -4.70 8.89
C ASP A 269 16.38 -4.52 8.55
N ARG A 270 15.99 -3.34 8.01
CA ARG A 270 14.59 -3.04 7.76
C ARG A 270 14.39 -2.24 6.48
N THR A 271 13.62 -2.80 5.57
CA THR A 271 13.39 -2.23 4.25
C THR A 271 11.89 -2.05 3.98
N ARG A 272 11.49 -0.84 3.60
CA ARG A 272 10.16 -0.60 3.06
C ARG A 272 10.18 -0.72 1.54
N VAL A 273 9.28 -1.54 1.03
CA VAL A 273 8.98 -1.66 -0.41
C VAL A 273 7.70 -0.93 -0.72
N THR A 274 7.74 -0.07 -1.73
CA THR A 274 6.57 0.59 -2.32
C THR A 274 6.41 0.13 -3.75
N VAL A 275 5.28 -0.47 -4.08
CA VAL A 275 4.90 -0.82 -5.45
C VAL A 275 3.83 0.14 -5.92
N THR A 276 4.08 0.80 -7.04
CA THR A 276 3.11 1.64 -7.72
C THR A 276 2.85 1.06 -9.11
N SER A 277 1.59 0.84 -9.46
CA SER A 277 1.20 0.39 -10.80
C SER A 277 0.22 1.37 -11.41
N GLU A 278 0.38 1.68 -12.70
CA GLU A 278 -0.49 2.57 -13.45
C GLU A 278 -0.68 2.07 -14.88
N PRO A 279 -1.81 2.34 -15.52
CA PRO A 279 -1.97 2.12 -16.96
C PRO A 279 -0.90 2.88 -17.75
N LEU A 280 -0.33 2.24 -18.77
CA LEU A 280 0.71 2.80 -19.63
C LEU A 280 0.22 2.89 -21.08
N GLY A 281 0.43 4.07 -21.70
CA GLY A 281 -0.02 4.36 -23.06
C GLY A 281 -1.44 4.97 -23.09
N GLU A 282 -2.05 4.95 -24.26
CA GLU A 282 -3.42 5.40 -24.41
C GLU A 282 -4.39 4.41 -23.74
N THR A 283 -5.26 4.93 -22.89
CA THR A 283 -6.26 4.15 -22.16
C THR A 283 -7.63 4.78 -22.32
N THR A 284 -8.63 3.95 -22.48
CA THR A 284 -10.03 4.37 -22.48
C THR A 284 -10.52 4.63 -21.06
N LEU A 285 -11.58 5.39 -20.90
CA LEU A 285 -12.23 5.60 -19.61
C LEU A 285 -12.65 4.27 -18.98
N ALA A 286 -13.21 3.35 -19.77
CA ALA A 286 -13.61 2.02 -19.30
C ALA A 286 -12.42 1.19 -18.76
N GLU A 287 -11.23 1.31 -19.35
CA GLU A 287 -10.02 0.64 -18.84
C GLU A 287 -9.54 1.26 -17.54
N VAL A 288 -9.60 2.59 -17.41
CA VAL A 288 -9.27 3.29 -16.14
C VAL A 288 -10.26 2.90 -15.04
N GLU A 289 -11.56 2.89 -15.32
CA GLU A 289 -12.59 2.47 -14.37
C GLU A 289 -12.42 1.01 -13.95
N ALA A 290 -12.12 0.11 -14.88
CA ALA A 290 -11.84 -1.29 -14.57
C ALA A 290 -10.60 -1.42 -13.67
N PHE A 291 -9.52 -0.71 -13.97
CA PHE A 291 -8.31 -0.69 -13.14
C PHE A 291 -8.59 -0.21 -11.72
N VAL A 292 -9.34 0.89 -11.56
CA VAL A 292 -9.71 1.42 -10.24
C VAL A 292 -10.58 0.44 -9.46
N ARG A 293 -11.56 -0.18 -10.12
CA ARG A 293 -12.46 -1.18 -9.52
C ARG A 293 -11.71 -2.41 -9.00
N GLU A 294 -10.65 -2.83 -9.68
CA GLU A 294 -9.88 -4.03 -9.33
C GLU A 294 -8.78 -3.80 -8.27
N ARG A 295 -8.57 -2.56 -7.80
CA ARG A 295 -7.58 -2.26 -6.74
C ARG A 295 -7.74 -3.12 -5.47
N PRO A 296 -8.95 -3.46 -4.98
CA PRO A 296 -9.09 -4.39 -3.86
C PRO A 296 -8.52 -5.77 -4.16
N GLY A 297 -8.77 -6.31 -5.36
CA GLY A 297 -8.21 -7.58 -5.82
C GLY A 297 -6.69 -7.52 -5.96
N MET A 298 -6.15 -6.41 -6.49
CA MET A 298 -4.71 -6.16 -6.57
C MET A 298 -4.08 -6.13 -5.18
N THR A 299 -4.72 -5.47 -4.21
CA THR A 299 -4.24 -5.43 -2.82
C THR A 299 -4.19 -6.82 -2.22
N LEU A 300 -5.22 -7.63 -2.41
CA LEU A 300 -5.26 -9.01 -1.92
C LEU A 300 -4.15 -9.86 -2.55
N GLY A 301 -3.96 -9.76 -3.87
CA GLY A 301 -2.91 -10.47 -4.60
C GLY A 301 -1.51 -10.10 -4.09
N TRP A 302 -1.21 -8.81 -4.00
CA TRP A 302 0.08 -8.33 -3.50
C TRP A 302 0.33 -8.66 -2.03
N THR A 303 -0.72 -8.61 -1.18
CA THR A 303 -0.61 -9.02 0.23
C THR A 303 -0.17 -10.46 0.33
N GLY A 304 -0.81 -11.37 -0.39
CA GLY A 304 -0.43 -12.78 -0.40
C GLY A 304 0.98 -13.05 -0.97
N SER A 305 1.40 -12.26 -1.97
CA SER A 305 2.78 -12.31 -2.49
C SER A 305 3.77 -11.82 -1.43
N PHE A 306 3.50 -10.72 -0.77
CA PHE A 306 4.35 -10.16 0.27
C PHE A 306 4.43 -11.04 1.53
N ASP A 307 3.37 -11.76 1.89
CA ASP A 307 3.42 -12.74 2.99
C ASP A 307 4.41 -13.87 2.67
N LYS A 308 4.47 -14.33 1.41
CA LYS A 308 5.47 -15.32 0.97
C LYS A 308 6.88 -14.75 0.92
N LEU A 309 7.03 -13.48 0.48
CA LEU A 309 8.33 -12.81 0.52
C LEU A 309 8.83 -12.64 1.96
N GLU A 310 7.96 -12.23 2.89
CA GLU A 310 8.30 -12.11 4.32
C GLU A 310 8.78 -13.46 4.88
N ALA A 311 8.05 -14.55 4.62
CA ALA A 311 8.44 -15.90 5.03
C ALA A 311 9.77 -16.37 4.41
N MET A 312 10.08 -15.98 3.18
CA MET A 312 11.34 -16.30 2.52
C MET A 312 12.52 -15.50 3.09
N LEU A 313 12.29 -14.26 3.49
CA LEU A 313 13.33 -13.39 4.07
C LEU A 313 13.63 -13.72 5.52
N ASP A 314 12.67 -14.24 6.28
CA ASP A 314 12.80 -14.71 7.67
C ASP A 314 12.43 -16.20 7.80
N PRO A 315 13.28 -17.13 7.30
CA PRO A 315 13.00 -18.56 7.36
C PRO A 315 12.97 -19.14 8.78
N ASP A 316 13.54 -18.43 9.75
CA ASP A 316 13.63 -18.86 11.15
C ASP A 316 12.52 -18.28 12.05
N GLY A 317 11.65 -17.42 11.51
CA GLY A 317 10.53 -16.80 12.22
C GLY A 317 10.93 -15.92 13.42
N ARG A 318 12.05 -15.19 13.31
CA ARG A 318 12.64 -14.39 14.40
C ARG A 318 12.09 -12.95 14.47
N GLY A 319 11.09 -12.61 13.63
CA GLY A 319 10.47 -11.28 13.55
C GLY A 319 9.37 -11.03 14.58
#